data_a6a008a39364def6fa61e40ecf9acd1c
#
_entry.id   a6a008a39364def6fa61e40ecf9acd1c
#
_cell.length_a   1.000
_cell.length_b   1.000
_cell.length_c   1.000
_cell.angle_alpha   90.00
_cell.angle_beta   90.00
_cell.angle_gamma   90.00
#
_symmetry.space_group_name_H-M   'P 1'
#
loop_
_entity.id
_entity.type
_entity.pdbx_description
1 polymer ?
#
loop_
_entity_poly.entity_id
_entity_poly.type
_entity_poly.pdbx_seq_one_letter_code
_entity_poly.pdbx_strand_id
1 'polypeptide(L)'
;LCSRDFSINSIAFLFDKKCLVDPLNGLKDLEISLLRTHSEKNLLNDPLRILRCFRFVSELNFKVDLNLITFIKKNKRKLYFVAKERINYEMQKIVHGANALDAVLLLKTLNIFGSENLYKDSFFLDLKKINYEELNQHEKEEFLPFFFITQILDVVSLEELNFSKVEIAKTNLLRKWHLFLKNKNIPQLNELDRFKLHQELEMFLPSFIFYLPQNLRLNWLNRWRDKEDKLFHPSNLVNGDVIKKYLKIEDGPILGELLQYLSKELAFKRLNNFDEAIYKAKQWIEQNAPKCD
;
A
#
# COMPACT_ATOMS: atom_id res chain seq x y z
N LEU A 1 29.25 23.76 2.73
CA LEU A 1 27.94 24.10 2.13
C LEU A 1 27.88 23.65 0.66
N CYS A 2 28.84 23.99 -0.18
CA CYS A 2 28.81 23.70 -1.63
C CYS A 2 28.86 22.20 -2.02
N SER A 3 29.04 21.27 -1.09
CA SER A 3 28.99 19.81 -1.33
C SER A 3 27.61 19.17 -1.09
N ARG A 4 26.63 20.00 -0.73
CA ARG A 4 25.24 19.55 -0.49
C ARG A 4 24.52 19.20 -1.79
N ASP A 5 23.34 18.57 -1.66
CA ASP A 5 22.48 18.13 -2.77
C ASP A 5 21.77 19.31 -3.45
N PHE A 6 21.09 20.15 -2.66
CA PHE A 6 20.26 21.25 -3.16
C PHE A 6 20.70 22.60 -2.56
N SER A 7 20.41 23.71 -3.27
CA SER A 7 20.70 25.07 -2.82
C SER A 7 20.10 25.37 -1.45
N ILE A 8 18.85 24.94 -1.22
CA ILE A 8 18.11 25.12 0.05
C ILE A 8 18.80 24.44 1.26
N ASN A 9 19.62 23.41 1.01
CA ASN A 9 20.38 22.71 2.05
C ASN A 9 21.78 23.29 2.25
N SER A 10 22.13 24.35 1.50
CA SER A 10 23.45 25.01 1.51
C SER A 10 23.44 26.31 2.30
N ILE A 11 22.43 26.52 3.11
CA ILE A 11 22.29 27.68 4.01
C ILE A 11 22.84 27.29 5.36
N ALA A 12 23.61 28.17 5.99
CA ALA A 12 24.11 28.00 7.37
C ALA A 12 24.00 29.30 8.16
N PHE A 13 23.79 29.16 9.47
CA PHE A 13 23.85 30.28 10.38
C PHE A 13 25.18 30.22 11.17
N LEU A 14 25.95 31.29 11.08
CA LEU A 14 27.18 31.45 11.82
C LEU A 14 26.87 32.12 13.17
N PHE A 15 26.92 31.35 14.26
CA PHE A 15 26.58 31.84 15.60
C PHE A 15 27.50 32.95 16.07
N ASP A 16 28.80 32.84 15.80
CA ASP A 16 29.79 33.81 16.22
C ASP A 16 29.58 35.19 15.57
N LYS A 17 29.16 35.18 14.29
CA LYS A 17 28.96 36.42 13.51
C LYS A 17 27.48 36.82 13.44
N LYS A 18 26.57 36.02 14.01
CA LYS A 18 25.14 36.20 13.99
C LYS A 18 24.58 36.50 12.55
N CYS A 19 25.13 35.81 11.56
CA CYS A 19 24.77 36.03 10.17
C CYS A 19 24.47 34.72 9.44
N LEU A 20 23.59 34.79 8.42
CA LEU A 20 23.34 33.72 7.48
C LEU A 20 24.41 33.71 6.38
N VAL A 21 24.84 32.51 6.03
CA VAL A 21 25.73 32.26 4.89
C VAL A 21 24.95 31.45 3.87
N ASP A 22 24.73 32.01 2.72
CA ASP A 22 23.99 31.41 1.60
C ASP A 22 24.76 31.56 0.29
N PRO A 23 25.79 30.74 0.06
CA PRO A 23 26.65 30.86 -1.12
C PRO A 23 25.96 30.51 -2.43
N LEU A 24 24.76 29.87 -2.39
CA LEU A 24 24.11 29.31 -3.56
C LEU A 24 22.70 29.88 -3.80
N ASN A 25 22.35 30.99 -3.15
CA ASN A 25 21.04 31.63 -3.20
C ASN A 25 19.89 30.68 -2.80
N GLY A 26 20.14 29.80 -1.81
CA GLY A 26 19.17 28.84 -1.30
C GLY A 26 17.97 29.50 -0.64
N LEU A 27 18.14 30.67 0.01
CA LEU A 27 17.03 31.47 0.56
C LEU A 27 16.04 31.87 -0.51
N LYS A 28 16.51 32.32 -1.68
CA LYS A 28 15.65 32.67 -2.80
C LYS A 28 14.89 31.44 -3.33
N ASP A 29 15.56 30.29 -3.45
CA ASP A 29 14.93 29.05 -3.88
C ASP A 29 13.90 28.56 -2.83
N LEU A 30 14.15 28.79 -1.55
CA LEU A 30 13.23 28.50 -0.45
C LEU A 30 11.96 29.36 -0.54
N GLU A 31 12.10 30.68 -0.76
CA GLU A 31 11.00 31.63 -0.90
C GLU A 31 10.04 31.25 -2.05
N ILE A 32 10.59 30.78 -3.18
CA ILE A 32 9.79 30.38 -4.35
C ILE A 32 9.46 28.89 -4.37
N SER A 33 9.78 28.16 -3.29
CA SER A 33 9.55 26.72 -3.16
C SER A 33 10.10 25.90 -4.33
N LEU A 34 11.38 26.15 -4.70
CA LEU A 34 12.06 25.51 -5.84
C LEU A 34 13.23 24.64 -5.40
N LEU A 35 13.25 23.39 -5.87
CA LEU A 35 14.39 22.48 -5.73
C LEU A 35 15.34 22.67 -6.90
N ARG A 36 16.53 23.17 -6.62
CA ARG A 36 17.60 23.36 -7.58
C ARG A 36 18.90 22.76 -7.07
N THR A 37 19.64 22.09 -7.94
CA THR A 37 21.04 21.73 -7.68
C THR A 37 21.96 22.74 -8.33
N HIS A 38 23.09 23.03 -7.67
CA HIS A 38 24.15 23.85 -8.23
C HIS A 38 25.27 23.02 -8.86
N SER A 39 25.30 21.72 -8.57
CA SER A 39 26.36 20.82 -9.04
C SER A 39 25.81 19.42 -9.33
N GLU A 40 25.78 19.07 -10.60
CA GLU A 40 25.48 17.71 -11.03
C GLU A 40 26.47 16.68 -10.44
N LYS A 41 27.73 17.06 -10.25
CA LYS A 41 28.76 16.22 -9.62
C LYS A 41 28.36 15.80 -8.21
N ASN A 42 27.78 16.71 -7.42
CA ASN A 42 27.32 16.41 -6.07
C ASN A 42 26.22 15.35 -6.07
N LEU A 43 25.28 15.40 -7.02
CA LEU A 43 24.25 14.38 -7.17
C LEU A 43 24.83 13.03 -7.63
N LEU A 44 25.87 13.05 -8.46
CA LEU A 44 26.55 11.84 -8.94
C LEU A 44 27.38 11.15 -7.87
N ASN A 45 27.97 11.91 -6.93
CA ASN A 45 28.74 11.37 -5.82
C ASN A 45 27.89 10.52 -4.85
N ASP A 46 26.60 10.82 -4.73
CA ASP A 46 25.62 10.02 -4.00
C ASP A 46 24.30 10.01 -4.78
N PRO A 47 24.08 8.99 -5.64
CA PRO A 47 22.88 8.93 -6.48
C PRO A 47 21.57 8.87 -5.69
N LEU A 48 21.59 8.50 -4.39
CA LEU A 48 20.41 8.56 -3.54
C LEU A 48 19.80 9.97 -3.45
N ARG A 49 20.61 11.02 -3.68
CA ARG A 49 20.14 12.41 -3.74
C ARG A 49 19.07 12.64 -4.80
N ILE A 50 19.01 11.78 -5.83
CA ILE A 50 17.90 11.77 -6.79
C ILE A 50 16.58 11.49 -6.06
N LEU A 51 16.52 10.46 -5.20
CA LEU A 51 15.30 10.15 -4.44
C LEU A 51 14.99 11.23 -3.40
N ARG A 52 15.99 11.85 -2.81
CA ARG A 52 15.80 12.98 -1.89
C ARG A 52 15.08 14.15 -2.54
N CYS A 53 15.25 14.36 -3.87
CA CYS A 53 14.46 15.34 -4.60
C CYS A 53 12.95 15.05 -4.47
N PHE A 54 12.53 13.82 -4.70
CA PHE A 54 11.13 13.43 -4.58
C PHE A 54 10.63 13.51 -3.13
N ARG A 55 11.50 13.21 -2.16
CA ARG A 55 11.15 13.41 -0.75
C ARG A 55 10.86 14.88 -0.45
N PHE A 56 11.66 15.82 -0.90
CA PHE A 56 11.40 17.25 -0.69
C PHE A 56 10.13 17.73 -1.41
N VAL A 57 9.80 17.15 -2.58
CA VAL A 57 8.49 17.38 -3.19
C VAL A 57 7.38 16.90 -2.26
N SER A 58 7.51 15.70 -1.72
CA SER A 58 6.51 15.10 -0.84
C SER A 58 6.36 15.81 0.51
N GLU A 59 7.47 16.16 1.16
CA GLU A 59 7.45 16.75 2.50
C GLU A 59 7.13 18.26 2.47
N LEU A 60 7.63 19.00 1.46
CA LEU A 60 7.64 20.47 1.43
C LEU A 60 6.83 21.09 0.28
N ASN A 61 6.24 20.28 -0.59
CA ASN A 61 5.51 20.74 -1.77
C ASN A 61 6.35 21.62 -2.73
N PHE A 62 7.63 21.30 -2.88
CA PHE A 62 8.53 22.08 -3.71
C PHE A 62 8.42 21.67 -5.18
N LYS A 63 8.51 22.65 -6.07
CA LYS A 63 8.65 22.40 -7.51
C LYS A 63 10.09 22.02 -7.83
N VAL A 64 10.28 21.24 -8.87
CA VAL A 64 11.61 20.79 -9.31
C VAL A 64 12.05 21.59 -10.52
N ASP A 65 13.26 22.15 -10.47
CA ASP A 65 13.87 22.88 -11.59
C ASP A 65 14.01 21.99 -12.83
N LEU A 66 13.79 22.54 -14.03
CA LEU A 66 13.80 21.79 -15.29
C LEU A 66 15.17 21.14 -15.59
N ASN A 67 16.26 21.81 -15.23
CA ASN A 67 17.59 21.23 -15.41
C ASN A 67 17.79 20.03 -14.49
N LEU A 68 17.28 20.11 -13.26
CA LEU A 68 17.31 18.98 -12.31
C LEU A 68 16.45 17.82 -12.82
N ILE A 69 15.26 18.07 -13.37
CA ILE A 69 14.43 17.04 -14.02
C ILE A 69 15.19 16.35 -15.17
N THR A 70 15.84 17.14 -16.03
CA THR A 70 16.62 16.63 -17.16
C THR A 70 17.79 15.78 -16.68
N PHE A 71 18.49 16.24 -15.65
CA PHE A 71 19.57 15.50 -14.99
C PHE A 71 19.07 14.16 -14.43
N ILE A 72 17.95 14.16 -13.70
CA ILE A 72 17.36 12.95 -13.11
C ILE A 72 17.02 11.92 -14.20
N LYS A 73 16.34 12.35 -15.28
CA LYS A 73 16.01 11.46 -16.41
C LYS A 73 17.25 10.76 -16.98
N LYS A 74 18.35 11.50 -17.15
CA LYS A 74 19.61 10.98 -17.71
C LYS A 74 20.32 10.02 -16.75
N ASN A 75 20.24 10.25 -15.45
CA ASN A 75 21.07 9.58 -14.45
C ASN A 75 20.33 8.61 -13.53
N LYS A 76 19.01 8.42 -13.69
CA LYS A 76 18.18 7.57 -12.81
C LYS A 76 18.71 6.14 -12.65
N ARG A 77 19.33 5.56 -13.70
CA ARG A 77 19.94 4.21 -13.63
C ARG A 77 21.05 4.09 -12.59
N LYS A 78 21.65 5.20 -12.16
CA LYS A 78 22.67 5.18 -11.11
C LYS A 78 22.12 4.77 -9.74
N LEU A 79 20.81 4.82 -9.55
CA LEU A 79 20.15 4.29 -8.36
C LEU A 79 20.38 2.78 -8.18
N TYR A 80 20.61 2.02 -9.25
CA TYR A 80 20.94 0.59 -9.14
C TYR A 80 22.22 0.30 -8.33
N PHE A 81 23.12 1.27 -8.21
CA PHE A 81 24.35 1.15 -7.44
C PHE A 81 24.22 1.59 -5.98
N VAL A 82 23.04 2.07 -5.57
CA VAL A 82 22.77 2.47 -4.20
C VAL A 82 22.30 1.28 -3.38
N ALA A 83 22.70 1.21 -2.11
CA ALA A 83 22.24 0.16 -1.19
C ALA A 83 20.71 0.17 -1.09
N LYS A 84 20.11 -1.00 -1.19
CA LYS A 84 18.66 -1.19 -1.31
C LYS A 84 17.90 -0.65 -0.11
N GLU A 85 18.45 -0.81 1.08
CA GLU A 85 17.89 -0.31 2.33
C GLU A 85 17.79 1.22 2.36
N ARG A 86 18.78 1.91 1.74
CA ARG A 86 18.76 3.36 1.63
C ARG A 86 17.66 3.82 0.66
N ILE A 87 17.47 3.11 -0.44
CA ILE A 87 16.38 3.37 -1.40
C ILE A 87 15.03 3.18 -0.70
N ASN A 88 14.84 2.02 -0.04
CA ASN A 88 13.62 1.72 0.71
C ASN A 88 13.31 2.83 1.72
N TYR A 89 14.29 3.23 2.52
CA TYR A 89 14.12 4.28 3.52
C TYR A 89 13.66 5.63 2.92
N GLU A 90 14.24 6.06 1.80
CA GLU A 90 13.78 7.27 1.11
C GLU A 90 12.36 7.08 0.52
N MET A 91 12.06 5.90 -0.04
CA MET A 91 10.72 5.58 -0.58
C MET A 91 9.65 5.65 0.52
N GLN A 92 9.91 5.09 1.70
CA GLN A 92 9.00 5.19 2.83
C GLN A 92 8.73 6.66 3.21
N LYS A 93 9.76 7.52 3.23
CA LYS A 93 9.58 8.95 3.49
C LYS A 93 8.77 9.66 2.41
N ILE A 94 8.98 9.29 1.14
CA ILE A 94 8.23 9.87 0.01
C ILE A 94 6.74 9.58 0.14
N VAL A 95 6.36 8.34 0.43
CA VAL A 95 4.94 7.96 0.46
C VAL A 95 4.20 8.40 1.73
N HIS A 96 4.93 8.74 2.79
CA HIS A 96 4.35 9.28 4.03
C HIS A 96 4.36 10.82 4.13
N GLY A 97 4.90 11.52 3.14
CA GLY A 97 4.89 12.99 3.14
C GLY A 97 3.51 13.57 2.85
N ALA A 98 3.27 14.80 3.28
CA ALA A 98 1.98 15.46 3.14
C ALA A 98 1.53 15.64 1.67
N ASN A 99 2.49 15.71 0.73
CA ASN A 99 2.24 15.85 -0.71
C ASN A 99 2.73 14.60 -1.47
N ALA A 100 2.53 13.41 -0.88
CA ALA A 100 3.01 12.15 -1.44
C ALA A 100 2.50 11.89 -2.86
N LEU A 101 1.24 12.25 -3.15
CA LEU A 101 0.65 12.07 -4.47
C LEU A 101 1.47 12.78 -5.57
N ASP A 102 1.89 14.03 -5.36
CA ASP A 102 2.66 14.81 -6.34
C ASP A 102 4.04 14.19 -6.58
N ALA A 103 4.71 13.75 -5.51
CA ALA A 103 5.99 13.06 -5.60
C ALA A 103 5.86 11.72 -6.34
N VAL A 104 4.82 10.94 -6.06
CA VAL A 104 4.53 9.66 -6.71
C VAL A 104 4.21 9.84 -8.20
N LEU A 105 3.40 10.85 -8.53
CA LEU A 105 3.13 11.21 -9.94
C LEU A 105 4.41 11.59 -10.68
N LEU A 106 5.30 12.33 -10.03
CA LEU A 106 6.59 12.71 -10.62
C LEU A 106 7.50 11.50 -10.80
N LEU A 107 7.59 10.59 -9.81
CA LEU A 107 8.33 9.31 -9.90
C LEU A 107 7.85 8.48 -11.09
N LYS A 108 6.52 8.34 -11.26
CA LYS A 108 5.91 7.62 -12.39
C LYS A 108 6.21 8.31 -13.72
N THR A 109 6.03 9.63 -13.80
CA THR A 109 6.27 10.42 -15.01
C THR A 109 7.74 10.32 -15.49
N LEU A 110 8.68 10.29 -14.55
CA LEU A 110 10.11 10.15 -14.84
C LEU A 110 10.54 8.68 -15.00
N ASN A 111 9.63 7.75 -14.73
CA ASN A 111 9.86 6.30 -14.79
C ASN A 111 11.14 5.90 -14.04
N ILE A 112 11.21 6.24 -12.75
CA ILE A 112 12.43 6.07 -11.95
C ILE A 112 12.76 4.60 -11.73
N PHE A 113 11.77 3.74 -11.44
CA PHE A 113 11.95 2.32 -11.11
C PHE A 113 11.43 1.36 -12.19
N GLY A 114 10.62 1.85 -13.11
CA GLY A 114 9.93 0.99 -14.05
C GLY A 114 10.67 0.78 -15.36
N SER A 115 10.43 -0.37 -15.99
CA SER A 115 10.52 -0.50 -17.43
C SER A 115 9.31 0.20 -18.07
N GLU A 116 9.41 0.64 -19.32
CA GLU A 116 8.29 1.28 -20.04
C GLU A 116 7.02 0.40 -20.11
N ASN A 117 7.18 -0.91 -19.95
CA ASN A 117 6.08 -1.89 -19.98
C ASN A 117 5.38 -2.06 -18.62
N LEU A 118 6.01 -1.69 -17.50
CA LEU A 118 5.43 -1.91 -16.17
C LEU A 118 4.07 -1.22 -16.03
N TYR A 119 3.99 0.06 -16.41
CA TYR A 119 2.76 0.85 -16.27
C TYR A 119 1.68 0.57 -17.33
N LYS A 120 1.90 -0.39 -18.22
CA LYS A 120 0.85 -0.91 -19.13
C LYS A 120 -0.03 -1.96 -18.45
N ASP A 121 0.43 -2.54 -17.34
CA ASP A 121 -0.40 -3.44 -16.53
C ASP A 121 -1.56 -2.63 -15.89
N SER A 122 -2.77 -3.14 -16.01
CA SER A 122 -3.98 -2.53 -15.44
C SER A 122 -3.97 -2.39 -13.92
N PHE A 123 -3.03 -3.03 -13.24
CA PHE A 123 -2.80 -2.87 -11.80
C PHE A 123 -2.27 -1.47 -11.45
N PHE A 124 -1.55 -0.84 -12.35
CA PHE A 124 -1.04 0.53 -12.17
C PHE A 124 -2.07 1.55 -12.64
N LEU A 125 -2.78 2.14 -11.69
CA LEU A 125 -3.88 3.06 -11.96
C LEU A 125 -3.40 4.45 -12.40
N ASP A 126 -4.28 5.17 -13.09
CA ASP A 126 -4.11 6.61 -13.30
C ASP A 126 -4.47 7.36 -12.01
N LEU A 127 -3.45 7.65 -11.21
CA LEU A 127 -3.60 8.26 -9.89
C LEU A 127 -4.29 9.63 -9.91
N LYS A 128 -4.24 10.35 -11.04
CA LYS A 128 -4.91 11.66 -11.20
C LYS A 128 -6.44 11.55 -11.25
N LYS A 129 -6.95 10.39 -11.63
CA LYS A 129 -8.40 10.13 -11.75
C LYS A 129 -9.02 9.55 -10.50
N ILE A 130 -8.22 9.30 -9.46
CA ILE A 130 -8.70 8.72 -8.21
C ILE A 130 -9.27 9.84 -7.32
N ASN A 131 -10.47 9.59 -6.80
CA ASN A 131 -11.04 10.42 -5.74
C ASN A 131 -10.57 9.91 -4.37
N TYR A 132 -9.58 10.58 -3.78
CA TYR A 132 -9.05 10.25 -2.46
C TYR A 132 -9.92 10.75 -1.30
N GLU A 133 -10.92 11.60 -1.56
CA GLU A 133 -11.82 12.13 -0.53
C GLU A 133 -12.85 11.10 -0.04
N GLU A 134 -12.91 9.92 -0.68
CA GLU A 134 -13.65 8.77 -0.17
C GLU A 134 -13.07 8.21 1.14
N LEU A 135 -11.76 8.41 1.38
CA LEU A 135 -11.06 8.07 2.61
C LEU A 135 -11.10 9.26 3.59
N ASN A 136 -11.32 8.99 4.88
CA ASN A 136 -11.10 9.98 5.91
C ASN A 136 -9.61 10.21 6.18
N GLN A 137 -9.25 11.21 7.00
CA GLN A 137 -7.86 11.59 7.23
C GLN A 137 -7.01 10.45 7.81
N HIS A 138 -7.52 9.74 8.80
CA HIS A 138 -6.83 8.59 9.41
C HIS A 138 -6.60 7.47 8.38
N GLU A 139 -7.62 7.15 7.59
CA GLU A 139 -7.50 6.13 6.53
C GLU A 139 -6.50 6.55 5.43
N LYS A 140 -6.44 7.85 5.09
CA LYS A 140 -5.42 8.38 4.16
C LYS A 140 -4.01 8.16 4.72
N GLU A 141 -3.78 8.49 5.97
CA GLU A 141 -2.47 8.34 6.63
C GLU A 141 -2.05 6.87 6.75
N GLU A 142 -2.99 5.97 7.02
CA GLU A 142 -2.72 4.55 7.21
C GLU A 142 -2.56 3.78 5.89
N PHE A 143 -3.44 4.02 4.90
CA PHE A 143 -3.54 3.14 3.73
C PHE A 143 -2.94 3.70 2.45
N LEU A 144 -2.86 5.03 2.27
CA LEU A 144 -2.29 5.61 1.05
C LEU A 144 -0.79 5.36 0.90
N PRO A 145 0.06 5.38 1.94
CA PRO A 145 1.48 5.09 1.78
C PRO A 145 1.71 3.71 1.14
N PHE A 146 1.05 2.67 1.64
CA PHE A 146 1.13 1.33 1.07
C PHE A 146 0.56 1.29 -0.36
N PHE A 147 -0.61 1.89 -0.58
CA PHE A 147 -1.19 1.98 -1.93
C PHE A 147 -0.23 2.65 -2.92
N PHE A 148 0.39 3.78 -2.56
CA PHE A 148 1.35 4.47 -3.42
C PHE A 148 2.58 3.63 -3.74
N ILE A 149 3.13 2.90 -2.79
CA ILE A 149 4.23 1.95 -3.04
C ILE A 149 3.82 0.95 -4.12
N THR A 150 2.64 0.34 -4.02
CA THR A 150 2.14 -0.63 -5.02
C THR A 150 1.92 -0.03 -6.40
N GLN A 151 1.75 1.30 -6.48
CA GLN A 151 1.59 2.02 -7.76
C GLN A 151 2.91 2.46 -8.40
N ILE A 152 4.03 2.32 -7.70
CA ILE A 152 5.37 2.68 -8.20
C ILE A 152 6.19 1.43 -8.49
N LEU A 153 6.08 0.39 -7.64
CA LEU A 153 6.90 -0.81 -7.64
C LEU A 153 6.04 -2.05 -7.91
N ASP A 154 6.58 -2.98 -8.69
CA ASP A 154 6.03 -4.33 -8.79
C ASP A 154 6.55 -5.23 -7.66
N VAL A 155 6.07 -6.47 -7.61
CA VAL A 155 6.45 -7.42 -6.56
C VAL A 155 7.95 -7.74 -6.60
N VAL A 156 8.53 -7.89 -7.78
CA VAL A 156 9.97 -8.17 -7.94
C VAL A 156 10.80 -6.99 -7.41
N SER A 157 10.42 -5.76 -7.76
CA SER A 157 11.09 -4.56 -7.26
C SER A 157 10.95 -4.41 -5.73
N LEU A 158 9.81 -4.80 -5.13
CA LEU A 158 9.64 -4.80 -3.68
C LEU A 158 10.59 -5.78 -2.99
N GLU A 159 10.75 -7.00 -3.55
CA GLU A 159 11.72 -7.99 -3.05
C GLU A 159 13.16 -7.49 -3.18
N GLU A 160 13.52 -6.97 -4.36
CA GLU A 160 14.86 -6.43 -4.61
C GLU A 160 15.21 -5.24 -3.70
N LEU A 161 14.24 -4.42 -3.31
CA LEU A 161 14.43 -3.26 -2.44
C LEU A 161 14.25 -3.59 -0.94
N ASN A 162 14.20 -4.88 -0.57
CA ASN A 162 14.10 -5.35 0.81
C ASN A 162 12.88 -4.79 1.56
N PHE A 163 11.72 -4.71 0.90
CA PHE A 163 10.46 -4.46 1.59
C PHE A 163 10.09 -5.66 2.49
N SER A 164 9.25 -5.44 3.49
CA SER A 164 8.87 -6.49 4.42
C SER A 164 8.08 -7.60 3.72
N LYS A 165 8.22 -8.84 4.20
CA LYS A 165 7.44 -9.99 3.71
C LYS A 165 5.93 -9.73 3.79
N VAL A 166 5.49 -8.93 4.77
CA VAL A 166 4.08 -8.54 4.94
C VAL A 166 3.62 -7.63 3.81
N GLU A 167 4.41 -6.61 3.45
CA GLU A 167 4.08 -5.70 2.34
C GLU A 167 4.06 -6.44 0.99
N ILE A 168 5.01 -7.34 0.78
CA ILE A 168 5.07 -8.19 -0.42
C ILE A 168 3.83 -9.09 -0.50
N ALA A 169 3.47 -9.76 0.59
CA ALA A 169 2.29 -10.63 0.66
C ALA A 169 0.98 -9.84 0.42
N LYS A 170 0.82 -8.67 1.06
CA LYS A 170 -0.32 -7.77 0.83
C LYS A 170 -0.41 -7.34 -0.64
N THR A 171 0.72 -6.97 -1.26
CA THR A 171 0.75 -6.58 -2.68
C THR A 171 0.33 -7.73 -3.58
N ASN A 172 0.78 -8.96 -3.30
CA ASN A 172 0.35 -10.15 -4.03
C ASN A 172 -1.16 -10.39 -3.90
N LEU A 173 -1.74 -10.17 -2.71
CA LEU A 173 -3.19 -10.29 -2.50
C LEU A 173 -3.97 -9.22 -3.27
N LEU A 174 -3.51 -7.96 -3.26
CA LEU A 174 -4.14 -6.90 -4.08
C LEU A 174 -4.13 -7.27 -5.56
N ARG A 175 -2.98 -7.75 -6.09
CA ARG A 175 -2.87 -8.16 -7.50
C ARG A 175 -3.74 -9.36 -7.82
N LYS A 176 -3.75 -10.38 -6.96
CA LYS A 176 -4.61 -11.57 -7.09
C LYS A 176 -6.07 -11.16 -7.26
N TRP A 177 -6.60 -10.35 -6.35
CA TRP A 177 -8.00 -9.94 -6.37
C TRP A 177 -8.31 -8.94 -7.48
N HIS A 178 -7.39 -8.04 -7.82
CA HIS A 178 -7.56 -7.18 -8.98
C HIS A 178 -7.70 -8.00 -10.28
N LEU A 179 -6.80 -8.95 -10.52
CA LEU A 179 -6.85 -9.82 -11.71
C LEU A 179 -8.11 -10.71 -11.73
N PHE A 180 -8.50 -11.23 -10.57
CA PHE A 180 -9.71 -12.04 -10.44
C PHE A 180 -10.97 -11.22 -10.78
N LEU A 181 -11.09 -10.00 -10.29
CA LEU A 181 -12.24 -9.13 -10.51
C LEU A 181 -12.26 -8.49 -11.91
N LYS A 182 -11.11 -8.32 -12.56
CA LYS A 182 -11.03 -7.77 -13.91
C LYS A 182 -11.88 -8.54 -14.92
N ASN A 183 -12.00 -9.85 -14.72
CA ASN A 183 -12.73 -10.76 -15.62
C ASN A 183 -14.09 -11.20 -15.05
N LYS A 184 -14.49 -10.69 -13.89
CA LYS A 184 -15.74 -11.06 -13.20
C LYS A 184 -16.48 -9.82 -12.73
N ASN A 185 -17.79 -9.84 -12.88
CA ASN A 185 -18.64 -8.80 -12.31
C ASN A 185 -18.86 -9.09 -10.81
N ILE A 186 -18.55 -8.11 -9.93
CA ILE A 186 -18.67 -8.25 -8.47
C ILE A 186 -20.04 -8.75 -8.01
N PRO A 187 -21.20 -8.26 -8.54
CA PRO A 187 -22.52 -8.80 -8.22
C PRO A 187 -22.72 -10.28 -8.55
N GLN A 188 -21.91 -10.82 -9.47
CA GLN A 188 -22.01 -12.22 -9.92
C GLN A 188 -21.03 -13.14 -9.18
N LEU A 189 -20.26 -12.62 -8.21
CA LEU A 189 -19.40 -13.46 -7.37
C LEU A 189 -20.26 -14.41 -6.55
N ASN A 190 -19.88 -15.69 -6.54
CA ASN A 190 -20.47 -16.63 -5.62
C ASN A 190 -20.12 -16.28 -4.16
N GLU A 191 -20.85 -16.84 -3.21
CA GLU A 191 -20.69 -16.53 -1.79
C GLU A 191 -19.28 -16.88 -1.26
N LEU A 192 -18.69 -17.95 -1.75
CA LEU A 192 -17.36 -18.38 -1.32
C LEU A 192 -16.28 -17.38 -1.77
N ASP A 193 -16.34 -16.95 -3.03
CA ASP A 193 -15.40 -15.96 -3.57
C ASP A 193 -15.57 -14.62 -2.84
N ARG A 194 -16.80 -14.18 -2.56
CA ARG A 194 -17.08 -12.96 -1.78
C ARG A 194 -16.53 -13.05 -0.37
N PHE A 195 -16.76 -14.16 0.32
CA PHE A 195 -16.27 -14.39 1.66
C PHE A 195 -14.74 -14.35 1.70
N LYS A 196 -14.07 -15.10 0.82
CA LYS A 196 -12.60 -15.13 0.73
C LYS A 196 -12.00 -13.77 0.41
N LEU A 197 -12.62 -13.01 -0.49
CA LEU A 197 -12.16 -11.66 -0.84
C LEU A 197 -12.13 -10.77 0.41
N HIS A 198 -13.23 -10.70 1.16
CA HIS A 198 -13.30 -9.87 2.36
C HIS A 198 -12.38 -10.39 3.47
N GLN A 199 -12.28 -11.71 3.65
CA GLN A 199 -11.37 -12.31 4.61
C GLN A 199 -9.90 -11.99 4.32
N GLU A 200 -9.47 -12.08 3.07
CA GLU A 200 -8.08 -11.85 2.68
C GLU A 200 -7.71 -10.35 2.62
N LEU A 201 -8.67 -9.47 2.32
CA LEU A 201 -8.44 -8.03 2.21
C LEU A 201 -8.80 -7.23 3.46
N GLU A 202 -9.40 -7.84 4.47
CA GLU A 202 -9.97 -7.17 5.66
C GLU A 202 -9.08 -6.05 6.21
N MET A 203 -7.82 -6.37 6.50
CA MET A 203 -6.88 -5.45 7.15
C MET A 203 -6.47 -4.26 6.27
N PHE A 204 -6.62 -4.34 4.94
CA PHE A 204 -6.13 -3.32 4.00
C PHE A 204 -7.09 -3.07 2.83
N LEU A 205 -8.38 -3.35 3.04
CA LEU A 205 -9.44 -3.07 2.07
C LEU A 205 -9.42 -1.63 1.56
N PRO A 206 -9.17 -0.58 2.39
CA PRO A 206 -9.07 0.79 1.89
C PRO A 206 -8.02 1.01 0.81
N SER A 207 -6.92 0.24 0.80
CA SER A 207 -5.96 0.28 -0.30
C SER A 207 -6.47 -0.39 -1.58
N PHE A 208 -7.44 -1.31 -1.46
CA PHE A 208 -8.00 -2.05 -2.58
C PHE A 208 -9.17 -1.35 -3.27
N ILE A 209 -9.90 -0.47 -2.57
CA ILE A 209 -11.13 0.15 -3.10
C ILE A 209 -10.93 0.86 -4.42
N PHE A 210 -9.74 1.41 -4.67
CA PHE A 210 -9.44 2.15 -5.90
C PHE A 210 -9.47 1.27 -7.16
N TYR A 211 -9.41 -0.05 -6.99
CA TYR A 211 -9.57 -1.03 -8.08
C TYR A 211 -11.04 -1.38 -8.34
N LEU A 212 -11.95 -0.95 -7.47
CA LEU A 212 -13.38 -1.19 -7.62
C LEU A 212 -14.04 -0.12 -8.52
N PRO A 213 -15.16 -0.45 -9.17
CA PRO A 213 -16.03 0.55 -9.80
C PRO A 213 -16.43 1.63 -8.80
N GLN A 214 -16.44 2.89 -9.23
CA GLN A 214 -16.65 4.05 -8.36
C GLN A 214 -17.96 3.95 -7.55
N ASN A 215 -19.02 3.44 -8.13
CA ASN A 215 -20.32 3.29 -7.49
C ASN A 215 -20.33 2.28 -6.32
N LEU A 216 -19.31 1.44 -6.19
CA LEU A 216 -19.19 0.45 -5.10
C LEU A 216 -18.28 0.92 -3.94
N ARG A 217 -17.36 1.86 -4.20
CA ARG A 217 -16.30 2.22 -3.26
C ARG A 217 -16.82 2.69 -1.91
N LEU A 218 -17.69 3.70 -1.92
CA LEU A 218 -18.23 4.27 -0.69
C LEU A 218 -19.08 3.26 0.10
N ASN A 219 -19.87 2.45 -0.59
CA ASN A 219 -20.64 1.38 0.06
C ASN A 219 -19.72 0.36 0.75
N TRP A 220 -18.64 -0.06 0.08
CA TRP A 220 -17.68 -1.00 0.66
C TRP A 220 -16.93 -0.39 1.84
N LEU A 221 -16.50 0.86 1.74
CA LEU A 221 -15.85 1.55 2.86
C LEU A 221 -16.76 1.67 4.07
N ASN A 222 -18.02 2.06 3.88
CA ASN A 222 -18.96 2.20 4.99
C ASN A 222 -19.22 0.85 5.68
N ARG A 223 -19.33 -0.24 4.93
CA ARG A 223 -19.44 -1.58 5.49
C ARG A 223 -18.17 -2.03 6.19
N TRP A 224 -17.01 -1.71 5.64
CA TRP A 224 -15.72 -2.00 6.28
C TRP A 224 -15.48 -1.19 7.56
N ARG A 225 -16.01 0.04 7.65
CA ARG A 225 -15.97 0.87 8.87
C ARG A 225 -16.88 0.32 9.98
N ASP A 226 -17.93 -0.40 9.60
CA ASP A 226 -18.82 -1.09 10.55
C ASP A 226 -18.17 -2.40 11.01
N LYS A 227 -17.59 -2.40 12.23
CA LYS A 227 -16.92 -3.58 12.81
C LYS A 227 -17.88 -4.74 13.10
N GLU A 228 -19.18 -4.51 13.08
CA GLU A 228 -20.19 -5.55 13.25
C GLU A 228 -20.59 -6.22 11.93
N ASP A 229 -20.18 -5.69 10.79
CA ASP A 229 -20.41 -6.34 9.49
C ASP A 229 -19.55 -7.60 9.32
N LYS A 230 -20.14 -8.76 9.58
CA LYS A 230 -19.46 -10.07 9.60
C LYS A 230 -18.98 -10.56 8.24
N LEU A 231 -19.40 -9.96 7.13
CA LEU A 231 -18.82 -10.23 5.83
C LEU A 231 -17.50 -9.46 5.64
N PHE A 232 -17.45 -8.21 6.07
CA PHE A 232 -16.26 -7.36 5.95
C PHE A 232 -15.25 -7.61 7.07
N HIS A 233 -15.71 -8.09 8.24
CA HIS A 233 -14.90 -8.51 9.38
C HIS A 233 -15.27 -9.95 9.77
N PRO A 234 -14.83 -10.95 8.97
CA PRO A 234 -15.14 -12.35 9.26
C PRO A 234 -14.67 -12.76 10.66
N SER A 235 -15.55 -13.36 11.42
CA SER A 235 -15.27 -13.81 12.77
C SER A 235 -15.97 -15.13 13.02
N ASN A 236 -15.66 -15.78 14.12
CA ASN A 236 -16.32 -17.01 14.56
C ASN A 236 -17.14 -16.76 15.81
N LEU A 237 -18.36 -17.27 15.88
CA LEU A 237 -19.18 -17.31 17.09
C LEU A 237 -18.61 -18.28 18.14
N VAL A 238 -17.89 -19.29 17.66
CA VAL A 238 -17.28 -20.34 18.48
C VAL A 238 -15.82 -20.52 18.09
N ASN A 239 -14.95 -20.70 19.08
CA ASN A 239 -13.54 -20.99 18.83
C ASN A 239 -13.30 -22.49 18.66
N GLY A 240 -12.10 -22.87 18.17
CA GLY A 240 -11.74 -24.26 17.92
C GLY A 240 -11.81 -25.13 19.16
N ASP A 241 -11.44 -24.60 20.33
CA ASP A 241 -11.44 -25.39 21.59
C ASP A 241 -12.85 -25.72 22.04
N VAL A 242 -13.79 -24.83 21.87
CA VAL A 242 -15.21 -25.08 22.13
C VAL A 242 -15.73 -26.16 21.19
N ILE A 243 -15.45 -26.05 19.90
CA ILE A 243 -15.86 -27.03 18.89
C ILE A 243 -15.28 -28.41 19.23
N LYS A 244 -14.00 -28.51 19.54
CA LYS A 244 -13.34 -29.77 19.94
C LYS A 244 -14.05 -30.42 21.14
N LYS A 245 -14.35 -29.61 22.17
CA LYS A 245 -15.03 -30.11 23.38
C LYS A 245 -16.44 -30.62 23.11
N TYR A 246 -17.23 -29.88 22.30
CA TYR A 246 -18.63 -30.25 22.04
C TYR A 246 -18.80 -31.41 21.05
N LEU A 247 -17.90 -31.48 20.05
CA LEU A 247 -18.01 -32.45 18.96
C LEU A 247 -17.03 -33.62 19.10
N LYS A 248 -16.14 -33.57 20.11
CA LYS A 248 -15.11 -34.60 20.38
C LYS A 248 -14.20 -34.86 19.17
N ILE A 249 -13.81 -33.81 18.49
CA ILE A 249 -12.89 -33.86 17.34
C ILE A 249 -11.51 -33.36 17.75
N GLU A 250 -10.49 -33.87 17.07
CA GLU A 250 -9.09 -33.50 17.30
C GLU A 250 -8.66 -32.28 16.41
N ASP A 251 -7.49 -31.75 16.74
CA ASP A 251 -6.87 -30.73 15.92
C ASP A 251 -6.51 -31.30 14.53
N GLY A 252 -6.89 -30.59 13.49
CA GLY A 252 -6.59 -31.03 12.13
C GLY A 252 -7.28 -30.19 11.04
N PRO A 253 -7.07 -30.53 9.77
CA PRO A 253 -7.65 -29.79 8.64
C PRO A 253 -9.18 -29.67 8.72
N ILE A 254 -9.86 -30.70 9.18
CA ILE A 254 -11.33 -30.75 9.32
C ILE A 254 -11.83 -29.66 10.26
N LEU A 255 -11.15 -29.43 11.37
CA LEU A 255 -11.51 -28.34 12.30
C LEU A 255 -11.35 -26.96 11.62
N GLY A 256 -10.28 -26.75 10.87
CA GLY A 256 -10.06 -25.52 10.12
C GLY A 256 -11.16 -25.26 9.06
N GLU A 257 -11.51 -26.28 8.30
CA GLU A 257 -12.58 -26.21 7.29
C GLU A 257 -13.95 -25.94 7.92
N LEU A 258 -14.25 -26.60 9.06
CA LEU A 258 -15.47 -26.37 9.81
C LEU A 258 -15.56 -24.93 10.34
N LEU A 259 -14.48 -24.40 10.93
CA LEU A 259 -14.45 -23.02 11.41
C LEU A 259 -14.64 -22.02 10.25
N GLN A 260 -14.03 -22.28 9.10
CA GLN A 260 -14.22 -21.46 7.91
C GLN A 260 -15.68 -21.53 7.39
N TYR A 261 -16.28 -22.72 7.41
CA TYR A 261 -17.70 -22.89 7.07
C TYR A 261 -18.60 -22.07 8.00
N LEU A 262 -18.42 -22.19 9.33
CA LEU A 262 -19.21 -21.45 10.31
C LEU A 262 -19.04 -19.94 10.19
N SER A 263 -17.81 -19.47 9.98
CA SER A 263 -17.53 -18.05 9.75
C SER A 263 -18.25 -17.53 8.49
N LYS A 264 -18.28 -18.33 7.41
CA LYS A 264 -19.02 -18.00 6.19
C LYS A 264 -20.53 -17.94 6.46
N GLU A 265 -21.09 -18.90 7.17
CA GLU A 265 -22.51 -18.92 7.52
C GLU A 265 -22.92 -17.70 8.37
N LEU A 266 -22.04 -17.27 9.30
CA LEU A 266 -22.21 -16.04 10.07
C LEU A 266 -22.17 -14.79 9.17
N ALA A 267 -21.18 -14.71 8.28
CA ALA A 267 -21.01 -13.59 7.35
C ALA A 267 -22.24 -13.36 6.45
N PHE A 268 -22.94 -14.44 6.06
CA PHE A 268 -24.17 -14.39 5.27
C PHE A 268 -25.45 -14.42 6.12
N LYS A 269 -25.36 -14.15 7.43
CA LYS A 269 -26.49 -14.06 8.37
C LYS A 269 -27.35 -15.34 8.44
N ARG A 270 -26.73 -16.50 8.25
CA ARG A 270 -27.36 -17.81 8.41
C ARG A 270 -27.02 -18.48 9.74
N LEU A 271 -26.26 -17.79 10.60
CA LEU A 271 -25.96 -18.09 11.98
C LEU A 271 -26.16 -16.83 12.82
N ASN A 272 -26.82 -16.96 13.98
CA ASN A 272 -27.12 -15.84 14.85
C ASN A 272 -26.65 -16.04 16.29
N ASN A 273 -26.51 -17.30 16.71
CA ASN A 273 -26.18 -17.64 18.10
C ASN A 273 -25.32 -18.89 18.19
N PHE A 274 -24.85 -19.15 19.42
CA PHE A 274 -24.00 -20.30 19.75
C PHE A 274 -24.64 -21.65 19.44
N ASP A 275 -25.91 -21.85 19.81
CA ASP A 275 -26.62 -23.14 19.67
C ASP A 275 -26.79 -23.49 18.18
N GLU A 276 -27.14 -22.52 17.36
CA GLU A 276 -27.20 -22.69 15.90
C GLU A 276 -25.82 -23.06 15.31
N ALA A 277 -24.74 -22.46 15.85
CA ALA A 277 -23.39 -22.77 15.38
C ALA A 277 -23.01 -24.23 15.72
N ILE A 278 -23.28 -24.69 16.91
CA ILE A 278 -23.02 -26.08 17.32
C ILE A 278 -23.89 -27.06 16.51
N TYR A 279 -25.16 -26.74 16.30
CA TYR A 279 -26.06 -27.58 15.49
C TYR A 279 -25.56 -27.74 14.05
N LYS A 280 -25.22 -26.60 13.38
CA LYS A 280 -24.67 -26.67 12.03
C LYS A 280 -23.29 -27.32 11.95
N ALA A 281 -22.47 -27.15 12.98
CA ALA A 281 -21.20 -27.85 13.08
C ALA A 281 -21.36 -29.38 13.11
N LYS A 282 -22.33 -29.88 13.85
CA LYS A 282 -22.65 -31.34 13.88
C LYS A 282 -23.08 -31.83 12.49
N GLN A 283 -24.04 -31.14 11.86
CA GLN A 283 -24.50 -31.50 10.52
C GLN A 283 -23.37 -31.52 9.49
N TRP A 284 -22.49 -30.51 9.55
CA TRP A 284 -21.36 -30.39 8.61
C TRP A 284 -20.39 -31.55 8.77
N ILE A 285 -20.08 -31.96 10.02
CA ILE A 285 -19.21 -33.11 10.31
C ILE A 285 -19.82 -34.40 9.81
N GLU A 286 -21.12 -34.65 10.05
CA GLU A 286 -21.82 -35.85 9.56
C GLU A 286 -21.75 -36.01 8.04
N GLN A 287 -21.68 -34.87 7.32
CA GLN A 287 -21.62 -34.83 5.86
C GLN A 287 -20.19 -34.92 5.29
N ASN A 288 -19.20 -34.43 6.03
CA ASN A 288 -17.83 -34.20 5.51
C ASN A 288 -16.74 -34.99 6.26
N ALA A 289 -17.02 -35.54 7.46
CA ALA A 289 -16.05 -36.39 8.13
C ALA A 289 -15.84 -37.70 7.34
N PRO A 290 -14.60 -38.17 7.20
CA PRO A 290 -14.38 -39.49 6.63
C PRO A 290 -15.13 -40.51 7.47
N LYS A 291 -15.99 -41.32 6.82
CA LYS A 291 -16.60 -42.45 7.46
C LYS A 291 -15.47 -43.40 7.88
N CYS A 292 -15.27 -43.55 9.17
CA CYS A 292 -14.42 -44.64 9.66
C CYS A 292 -15.09 -45.94 9.23
N ASP A 293 -14.51 -46.64 8.27
CA ASP A 293 -14.83 -48.02 7.96
C ASP A 293 -14.33 -48.94 9.08
#